data_08b361ed977578fa7cf5228e884d3b52
#
_entry.id   08b361ed977578fa7cf5228e884d3b52
#
_cell.length_a   1.000
_cell.length_b   1.000
_cell.length_c   1.000
_cell.angle_alpha   90.00
_cell.angle_beta   90.00
_cell.angle_gamma   90.00
#
_symmetry.space_group_name_H-M   'P 1'
#
loop_
_entity.id
_entity.type
_entity.pdbx_description
1 polymer ?
#
loop_
_entity_poly.entity_id
_entity_poly.type
_entity_poly.pdbx_seq_one_letter_code
_entity_poly.pdbx_strand_id
1 'polypeptide(L)'
;MGDYSSTGRDPYVVVIGGMNMDICGRPHETVVNRDSNPGVVSMSAGGVGQNIAQNLAHLGVPTHLVTVYGDDANGFALKAACEGNGIRLDQAAQLKGERTSTYMFVTDETGDMLVAVNDMDICKRITPEFLAERLDFINGAAICLLDANLASETMAWIGEHVTAPLFGDTVSTVKALRFEPILDKMTVLKPNDLEASVLTGIDVEDADSARAAAKALLDKGVRNVFISLGVQGILCASRRADGDVMVQVPPYLTEIATANGAGDSGMAAITWSYFDNPERDLAETGRIAQAASSIALECTKAVPDITVERIRGKMADATLAV
;
A
#
# COMPACT_ATOMS: atom_id res chain seq x y z
N MET A 1 -10.44 9.86 -18.94
CA MET A 1 -10.92 10.64 -17.79
C MET A 1 -12.34 10.23 -17.52
N GLY A 2 -12.59 9.48 -16.43
CA GLY A 2 -13.96 9.28 -15.96
C GLY A 2 -14.59 10.68 -15.82
N ASP A 3 -15.86 10.79 -16.14
CA ASP A 3 -16.59 12.07 -16.15
C ASP A 3 -16.76 12.60 -14.71
N TYR A 4 -15.67 13.11 -14.12
CA TYR A 4 -15.67 13.81 -12.83
C TYR A 4 -16.13 15.27 -12.96
N SER A 5 -16.51 15.71 -14.17
CA SER A 5 -16.90 17.09 -14.47
C SER A 5 -18.21 17.54 -13.79
N SER A 6 -18.98 16.59 -13.21
CA SER A 6 -20.30 16.90 -12.63
C SER A 6 -20.26 17.54 -11.23
N THR A 7 -19.14 17.49 -10.49
CA THR A 7 -19.07 18.00 -9.11
C THR A 7 -18.34 19.33 -8.96
N GLY A 8 -17.68 19.84 -10.01
CA GLY A 8 -16.93 21.12 -9.97
C GLY A 8 -15.74 21.12 -8.99
N ARG A 9 -15.31 19.96 -8.50
CA ARG A 9 -14.12 19.78 -7.65
C ARG A 9 -13.06 19.01 -8.42
N ASP A 10 -11.78 19.35 -8.21
CA ASP A 10 -10.67 18.57 -8.73
C ASP A 10 -10.71 17.15 -8.14
N PRO A 11 -10.47 16.10 -8.95
CA PRO A 11 -10.46 14.73 -8.46
C PRO A 11 -9.32 14.51 -7.45
N TYR A 12 -9.55 13.64 -6.48
CA TYR A 12 -8.59 13.28 -5.43
C TYR A 12 -8.70 11.80 -5.05
N VAL A 13 -7.66 11.30 -4.38
CA VAL A 13 -7.62 9.96 -3.78
C VAL A 13 -7.71 10.09 -2.27
N VAL A 14 -8.54 9.24 -1.67
CA VAL A 14 -8.57 9.03 -0.22
C VAL A 14 -7.84 7.73 0.09
N VAL A 15 -6.89 7.78 1.00
CA VAL A 15 -6.27 6.60 1.60
C VAL A 15 -6.76 6.47 3.03
N ILE A 16 -7.39 5.34 3.37
CA ILE A 16 -7.81 5.03 4.75
C ILE A 16 -6.87 3.96 5.29
N GLY A 17 -6.04 4.31 6.26
CA GLY A 17 -5.03 3.36 6.73
C GLY A 17 -4.14 3.89 7.84
N GLY A 18 -3.15 3.07 8.20
CA GLY A 18 -2.21 3.38 9.26
C GLY A 18 -1.08 4.30 8.83
N MET A 19 -0.66 5.15 9.76
CA MET A 19 0.65 5.76 9.75
C MET A 19 1.34 5.47 11.09
N ASN A 20 2.64 5.24 11.09
CA ASN A 20 3.39 4.93 12.29
C ASN A 20 4.82 5.50 12.24
N MET A 21 5.43 5.62 13.41
CA MET A 21 6.85 5.92 13.51
C MET A 21 7.63 4.61 13.49
N ASP A 22 8.48 4.45 12.48
CA ASP A 22 9.45 3.36 12.40
C ASP A 22 10.71 3.76 13.17
N ILE A 23 11.12 2.93 14.12
CA ILE A 23 12.36 3.11 14.90
C ILE A 23 13.25 1.91 14.66
N CYS A 24 14.38 2.12 14.00
CA CYS A 24 15.37 1.09 13.71
C CYS A 24 16.62 1.29 14.55
N GLY A 25 17.02 0.26 15.31
CA GLY A 25 18.32 0.14 15.95
C GLY A 25 19.23 -0.78 15.15
N ARG A 26 20.37 -0.26 14.64
CA ARG A 26 21.40 -1.05 13.95
C ARG A 26 22.71 -1.00 14.70
N PRO A 27 23.19 -2.11 15.26
CA PRO A 27 24.49 -2.18 15.94
C PRO A 27 25.63 -2.03 14.94
N HIS A 28 26.78 -1.58 15.42
CA HIS A 28 28.02 -1.50 14.62
C HIS A 28 28.71 -2.85 14.47
N GLU A 29 28.48 -3.76 15.43
CA GLU A 29 29.11 -5.06 15.52
C GLU A 29 28.06 -6.13 15.83
N THR A 30 28.46 -7.39 15.79
CA THR A 30 27.59 -8.53 16.13
C THR A 30 26.94 -8.35 17.50
N VAL A 31 25.62 -8.54 17.56
CA VAL A 31 24.82 -8.32 18.76
C VAL A 31 25.24 -9.20 19.92
N VAL A 32 25.55 -8.57 21.05
CA VAL A 32 25.73 -9.24 22.34
C VAL A 32 24.40 -9.25 23.07
N ASN A 33 23.80 -10.43 23.24
CA ASN A 33 22.53 -10.57 23.93
C ASN A 33 22.63 -10.16 25.40
N ARG A 34 21.62 -9.44 25.90
CA ARG A 34 21.51 -8.95 27.28
C ARG A 34 22.56 -7.92 27.66
N ASP A 35 23.11 -7.22 26.67
CA ASP A 35 24.08 -6.15 26.87
C ASP A 35 23.71 -4.91 26.05
N SER A 36 24.38 -3.78 26.32
CA SER A 36 24.26 -2.56 25.55
C SER A 36 25.15 -2.63 24.32
N ASN A 37 24.54 -2.57 23.15
CA ASN A 37 25.23 -2.66 21.86
C ASN A 37 25.35 -1.25 21.27
N PRO A 38 26.58 -0.69 21.10
CA PRO A 38 26.77 0.57 20.39
C PRO A 38 26.28 0.47 18.94
N GLY A 39 25.54 1.48 18.47
CA GLY A 39 24.96 1.45 17.13
C GLY A 39 24.33 2.77 16.72
N VAL A 40 23.58 2.73 15.64
CA VAL A 40 22.79 3.85 15.12
C VAL A 40 21.31 3.59 15.38
N VAL A 41 20.61 4.60 15.87
CA VAL A 41 19.14 4.60 15.96
C VAL A 41 18.63 5.61 14.94
N SER A 42 17.76 5.15 14.05
CA SER A 42 17.09 5.99 13.07
C SER A 42 15.58 5.97 13.29
N MET A 43 14.94 7.07 12.93
CA MET A 43 13.49 7.22 12.98
C MET A 43 13.00 7.69 11.62
N SER A 44 11.90 7.10 11.13
CA SER A 44 11.27 7.48 9.87
C SER A 44 9.76 7.36 9.94
N ALA A 45 9.08 8.19 9.17
CA ALA A 45 7.66 8.00 8.93
C ALA A 45 7.45 6.69 8.15
N GLY A 46 6.44 5.92 8.54
CA GLY A 46 6.10 4.64 7.95
C GLY A 46 4.61 4.34 8.08
N GLY A 47 4.26 3.08 7.81
CA GLY A 47 2.88 2.60 7.71
C GLY A 47 2.43 2.51 6.25
N VAL A 48 1.81 1.38 5.89
CA VAL A 48 1.43 1.09 4.49
C VAL A 48 0.53 2.18 3.91
N GLY A 49 -0.49 2.62 4.66
CA GLY A 49 -1.38 3.72 4.22
C GLY A 49 -0.60 5.02 3.98
N GLN A 50 0.30 5.39 4.89
CA GLN A 50 1.13 6.59 4.77
C GLN A 50 2.11 6.46 3.60
N ASN A 51 2.78 5.31 3.43
CA ASN A 51 3.74 5.08 2.35
C ASN A 51 3.08 5.17 0.97
N ILE A 52 1.89 4.58 0.81
CA ILE A 52 1.11 4.66 -0.42
C ILE A 52 0.66 6.11 -0.67
N ALA A 53 0.16 6.81 0.36
CA ALA A 53 -0.26 8.20 0.23
C ALA A 53 0.90 9.13 -0.18
N GLN A 54 2.09 8.91 0.38
CA GLN A 54 3.29 9.68 0.00
C GLN A 54 3.72 9.41 -1.44
N ASN A 55 3.74 8.15 -1.86
CA ASN A 55 4.05 7.80 -3.25
C ASN A 55 3.04 8.41 -4.23
N LEU A 56 1.74 8.43 -3.89
CA LEU A 56 0.70 9.08 -4.70
C LEU A 56 0.93 10.59 -4.80
N ALA A 57 1.27 11.25 -3.67
CA ALA A 57 1.60 12.67 -3.67
C ALA A 57 2.83 12.98 -4.55
N HIS A 58 3.88 12.14 -4.50
CA HIS A 58 5.05 12.25 -5.38
C HIS A 58 4.70 12.05 -6.87
N LEU A 59 3.68 11.24 -7.18
CA LEU A 59 3.13 11.06 -8.53
C LEU A 59 2.20 12.21 -8.96
N GLY A 60 2.03 13.24 -8.11
CA GLY A 60 1.20 14.42 -8.40
C GLY A 60 -0.30 14.21 -8.20
N VAL A 61 -0.72 13.16 -7.49
CA VAL A 61 -2.12 12.88 -7.18
C VAL A 61 -2.52 13.66 -5.92
N PRO A 62 -3.60 14.48 -5.95
CA PRO A 62 -4.16 15.06 -4.75
C PRO A 62 -4.62 13.96 -3.80
N THR A 63 -3.91 13.79 -2.66
CA THR A 63 -4.07 12.65 -1.77
C THR A 63 -4.40 13.10 -0.36
N HIS A 64 -5.48 12.53 0.20
CA HIS A 64 -5.91 12.71 1.58
C HIS A 64 -5.72 11.40 2.36
N LEU A 65 -5.04 11.46 3.50
CA LEU A 65 -4.89 10.31 4.40
C LEU A 65 -5.89 10.44 5.55
N VAL A 66 -6.86 9.54 5.57
CA VAL A 66 -7.82 9.36 6.66
C VAL A 66 -7.22 8.38 7.67
N THR A 67 -6.72 8.91 8.76
CA THR A 67 -5.98 8.16 9.77
C THR A 67 -6.15 8.79 11.15
N VAL A 68 -5.55 8.17 12.16
CA VAL A 68 -5.51 8.68 13.53
C VAL A 68 -4.08 8.67 14.06
N TYR A 69 -3.75 9.64 14.92
CA TYR A 69 -2.46 9.74 15.59
C TYR A 69 -2.62 10.38 16.97
N GLY A 70 -1.67 10.14 17.85
CA GLY A 70 -1.69 10.68 19.21
C GLY A 70 -1.24 12.14 19.28
N ASP A 71 -1.40 12.74 20.45
CA ASP A 71 -0.88 14.08 20.78
C ASP A 71 0.53 14.01 21.41
N ASP A 72 1.32 13.04 20.98
CA ASP A 72 2.70 12.80 21.41
C ASP A 72 3.74 13.28 20.38
N ALA A 73 5.04 13.17 20.74
CA ALA A 73 6.13 13.62 19.87
C ALA A 73 6.14 12.91 18.51
N ASN A 74 5.83 11.60 18.46
CA ASN A 74 5.75 10.84 17.23
C ASN A 74 4.61 11.34 16.33
N GLY A 75 3.43 11.63 16.91
CA GLY A 75 2.29 12.17 16.19
C GLY A 75 2.56 13.52 15.54
N PHE A 76 3.22 14.43 16.28
CA PHE A 76 3.64 15.73 15.71
C PHE A 76 4.67 15.58 14.60
N ALA A 77 5.66 14.69 14.76
CA ALA A 77 6.67 14.42 13.75
C ALA A 77 6.08 13.80 12.49
N LEU A 78 5.17 12.82 12.62
CA LEU A 78 4.47 12.19 11.49
C LEU A 78 3.58 13.17 10.75
N LYS A 79 2.82 14.00 11.47
CA LYS A 79 2.01 15.06 10.85
C LYS A 79 2.88 15.97 9.99
N ALA A 80 3.96 16.48 10.55
CA ALA A 80 4.87 17.37 9.82
C ALA A 80 5.50 16.67 8.60
N ALA A 81 5.88 15.39 8.72
CA ALA A 81 6.42 14.61 7.62
C ALA A 81 5.38 14.41 6.50
N CYS A 82 4.15 14.05 6.83
CA CYS A 82 3.06 13.87 5.86
C CYS A 82 2.78 15.17 5.10
N GLU A 83 2.57 16.28 5.83
CA GLU A 83 2.28 17.59 5.24
C GLU A 83 3.47 18.08 4.37
N GLY A 84 4.71 17.86 4.83
CA GLY A 84 5.92 18.20 4.09
C GLY A 84 6.10 17.41 2.79
N ASN A 85 5.51 16.22 2.69
CA ASN A 85 5.48 15.38 1.49
C ASN A 85 4.20 15.56 0.64
N GLY A 86 3.38 16.56 0.93
CA GLY A 86 2.19 16.89 0.15
C GLY A 86 0.95 16.04 0.44
N ILE A 87 0.98 15.21 1.51
CA ILE A 87 -0.20 14.46 1.96
C ILE A 87 -1.10 15.39 2.76
N ARG A 88 -2.39 15.41 2.43
CA ARG A 88 -3.40 16.20 3.16
C ARG A 88 -3.96 15.40 4.33
N LEU A 89 -3.91 15.99 5.54
CA LEU A 89 -4.39 15.39 6.79
C LEU A 89 -5.65 16.07 7.34
N ASP A 90 -6.36 16.83 6.52
CA ASP A 90 -7.59 17.54 6.88
C ASP A 90 -8.74 16.60 7.31
N GLN A 91 -8.65 15.32 6.94
CA GLN A 91 -9.58 14.26 7.35
C GLN A 91 -9.00 13.29 8.40
N ALA A 92 -7.76 13.50 8.83
CA ALA A 92 -7.16 12.76 9.94
C ALA A 92 -7.62 13.31 11.30
N ALA A 93 -7.48 12.51 12.37
CA ALA A 93 -7.77 12.98 13.72
C ALA A 93 -6.57 12.80 14.66
N GLN A 94 -6.23 13.87 15.38
CA GLN A 94 -5.32 13.81 16.51
C GLN A 94 -6.11 13.43 17.77
N LEU A 95 -5.73 12.33 18.42
CA LEU A 95 -6.43 11.78 19.58
C LEU A 95 -5.68 12.13 20.87
N LYS A 96 -6.35 12.88 21.75
CA LYS A 96 -5.77 13.34 23.00
C LYS A 96 -5.52 12.20 23.97
N GLY A 97 -4.29 12.10 24.49
CA GLY A 97 -3.89 11.10 25.47
C GLY A 97 -3.66 9.70 24.90
N GLU A 98 -3.78 9.53 23.58
CA GLU A 98 -3.45 8.27 22.90
C GLU A 98 -1.99 8.30 22.44
N ARG A 99 -1.38 7.09 22.30
CA ARG A 99 -0.04 6.95 21.75
C ARG A 99 -0.11 6.74 20.25
N THR A 100 0.76 7.43 19.53
CA THR A 100 0.92 7.24 18.08
C THR A 100 1.50 5.86 17.78
N SER A 101 0.98 5.21 16.74
CA SER A 101 1.51 3.94 16.25
C SER A 101 3.02 3.97 16.09
N THR A 102 3.69 2.94 16.59
CA THR A 102 5.13 2.80 16.53
C THR A 102 5.51 1.37 16.15
N TYR A 103 6.43 1.24 15.20
CA TYR A 103 7.07 -0.01 14.84
C TYR A 103 8.55 0.07 15.15
N MET A 104 8.99 -0.64 16.18
CA MET A 104 10.38 -0.65 16.62
C MET A 104 11.03 -1.98 16.25
N PHE A 105 12.20 -1.95 15.64
CA PHE A 105 12.94 -3.16 15.31
C PHE A 105 14.44 -2.97 15.49
N VAL A 106 15.11 -4.07 15.76
CA VAL A 106 16.55 -4.15 15.85
C VAL A 106 17.04 -5.11 14.76
N THR A 107 18.07 -4.69 14.04
CA THR A 107 18.74 -5.53 13.04
C THR A 107 20.06 -6.04 13.61
N ASP A 108 20.67 -6.99 12.89
CA ASP A 108 22.09 -7.27 13.05
C ASP A 108 22.96 -6.23 12.30
N GLU A 109 24.27 -6.44 12.33
CA GLU A 109 25.25 -5.59 11.64
C GLU A 109 25.10 -5.62 10.11
N THR A 110 24.49 -6.70 9.54
CA THR A 110 24.24 -6.84 8.11
C THR A 110 22.95 -6.14 7.67
N GLY A 111 22.05 -5.89 8.63
CA GLY A 111 20.74 -5.26 8.40
C GLY A 111 19.56 -6.23 8.45
N ASP A 112 19.80 -7.51 8.76
CA ASP A 112 18.75 -8.49 8.93
C ASP A 112 18.03 -8.29 10.27
N MET A 113 16.70 -8.35 10.25
CA MET A 113 15.88 -8.12 11.43
C MET A 113 16.03 -9.25 12.47
N LEU A 114 16.42 -8.88 13.69
CA LEU A 114 16.52 -9.79 14.82
C LEU A 114 15.23 -9.87 15.62
N VAL A 115 14.61 -8.73 15.88
CA VAL A 115 13.38 -8.61 16.68
C VAL A 115 12.64 -7.34 16.32
N ALA A 116 11.30 -7.40 16.35
CA ALA A 116 10.44 -6.24 16.20
C ALA A 116 9.32 -6.25 17.23
N VAL A 117 8.89 -5.04 17.62
CA VAL A 117 7.71 -4.80 18.45
C VAL A 117 6.87 -3.72 17.77
N ASN A 118 5.59 -3.99 17.60
CA ASN A 118 4.66 -3.01 17.06
C ASN A 118 3.59 -2.61 18.08
N ASP A 119 3.34 -1.32 18.21
CA ASP A 119 2.22 -0.74 18.94
C ASP A 119 1.34 0.00 17.92
N MET A 120 0.34 -0.72 17.41
CA MET A 120 -0.57 -0.23 16.37
C MET A 120 -2.01 -0.07 16.90
N ASP A 121 -2.20 -0.08 18.21
CA ASP A 121 -3.53 -0.13 18.83
C ASP A 121 -4.40 1.10 18.52
N ILE A 122 -3.79 2.26 18.29
CA ILE A 122 -4.51 3.47 17.90
C ILE A 122 -5.28 3.30 16.59
N CYS A 123 -4.83 2.44 15.67
CA CYS A 123 -5.52 2.16 14.41
C CYS A 123 -6.94 1.60 14.64
N LYS A 124 -7.21 0.98 15.80
CA LYS A 124 -8.54 0.52 16.20
C LYS A 124 -9.54 1.69 16.42
N ARG A 125 -9.04 2.93 16.49
CA ARG A 125 -9.86 4.15 16.57
C ARG A 125 -10.40 4.59 15.20
N ILE A 126 -9.95 3.99 14.11
CA ILE A 126 -10.58 4.15 12.79
C ILE A 126 -11.81 3.24 12.76
N THR A 127 -12.87 3.68 13.41
CA THR A 127 -14.13 2.94 13.60
C THR A 127 -15.15 3.30 12.53
N PRO A 128 -16.26 2.55 12.40
CA PRO A 128 -17.40 2.94 11.58
C PRO A 128 -17.90 4.37 11.86
N GLU A 129 -18.00 4.76 13.15
CA GLU A 129 -18.46 6.10 13.54
C GLU A 129 -17.48 7.18 13.08
N PHE A 130 -16.17 6.94 13.24
CA PHE A 130 -15.13 7.86 12.76
C PHE A 130 -15.22 8.07 11.24
N LEU A 131 -15.52 7.02 10.48
CA LEU A 131 -15.65 7.08 9.02
C LEU A 131 -17.00 7.68 8.61
N ALA A 132 -18.07 7.45 9.36
CA ALA A 132 -19.40 8.00 9.07
C ALA A 132 -19.40 9.53 9.02
N GLU A 133 -18.64 10.19 9.92
CA GLU A 133 -18.47 11.65 9.92
C GLU A 133 -17.76 12.18 8.65
N ARG A 134 -17.08 11.32 7.90
CA ARG A 134 -16.27 11.61 6.70
C ARG A 134 -16.83 11.00 5.43
N LEU A 135 -17.99 10.33 5.53
CA LEU A 135 -18.53 9.50 4.44
C LEU A 135 -18.75 10.27 3.15
N ASP A 136 -19.32 11.46 3.22
CA ASP A 136 -19.56 12.30 2.03
C ASP A 136 -18.23 12.70 1.36
N PHE A 137 -17.20 12.97 2.16
CA PHE A 137 -15.86 13.25 1.64
C PHE A 137 -15.24 12.00 1.00
N ILE A 138 -15.33 10.85 1.66
CA ILE A 138 -14.82 9.57 1.13
C ILE A 138 -15.54 9.20 -0.18
N ASN A 139 -16.85 9.35 -0.22
CA ASN A 139 -17.65 9.04 -1.42
C ASN A 139 -17.45 10.04 -2.56
N GLY A 140 -16.95 11.23 -2.28
CA GLY A 140 -16.55 12.21 -3.30
C GLY A 140 -15.18 11.94 -3.93
N ALA A 141 -14.42 10.96 -3.44
CA ALA A 141 -13.11 10.62 -3.99
C ALA A 141 -13.22 9.87 -5.32
N ALA A 142 -12.24 10.08 -6.19
CA ALA A 142 -12.09 9.29 -7.41
C ALA A 142 -11.75 7.83 -7.11
N ILE A 143 -10.97 7.60 -6.05
CA ILE A 143 -10.56 6.28 -5.55
C ILE A 143 -10.47 6.35 -4.02
N CYS A 144 -11.00 5.34 -3.33
CA CYS A 144 -10.80 5.09 -1.91
C CYS A 144 -9.89 3.86 -1.75
N LEU A 145 -8.67 4.08 -1.26
CA LEU A 145 -7.68 3.03 -1.05
C LEU A 145 -7.64 2.65 0.44
N LEU A 146 -7.63 1.36 0.71
CA LEU A 146 -7.62 0.77 2.05
C LEU A 146 -6.33 0.00 2.27
N ASP A 147 -5.72 0.14 3.44
CA ASP A 147 -4.74 -0.84 3.93
C ASP A 147 -5.37 -1.79 4.94
N ALA A 148 -4.82 -2.99 5.07
CA ALA A 148 -5.33 -4.01 5.98
C ALA A 148 -5.01 -3.75 7.48
N ASN A 149 -4.60 -2.53 7.88
CA ASN A 149 -4.49 -2.18 9.29
C ASN A 149 -5.85 -1.91 9.94
N LEU A 150 -6.90 -1.68 9.13
CA LEU A 150 -8.27 -1.50 9.58
C LEU A 150 -8.84 -2.78 10.22
N ALA A 151 -9.72 -2.63 11.19
CA ALA A 151 -10.43 -3.78 11.78
C ALA A 151 -11.43 -4.39 10.79
N SER A 152 -11.71 -5.69 10.90
CA SER A 152 -12.66 -6.39 10.00
C SER A 152 -14.06 -5.78 10.03
N GLU A 153 -14.52 -5.31 11.20
CA GLU A 153 -15.78 -4.59 11.36
C GLU A 153 -15.80 -3.28 10.56
N THR A 154 -14.70 -2.52 10.61
CA THR A 154 -14.55 -1.29 9.85
C THR A 154 -14.53 -1.58 8.34
N MET A 155 -13.84 -2.66 7.92
CA MET A 155 -13.85 -3.10 6.53
C MET A 155 -15.26 -3.45 6.05
N ALA A 156 -16.02 -4.23 6.84
CA ALA A 156 -17.40 -4.59 6.50
C ALA A 156 -18.28 -3.33 6.34
N TRP A 157 -18.17 -2.38 7.28
CA TRP A 157 -18.89 -1.11 7.21
C TRP A 157 -18.53 -0.31 5.94
N ILE A 158 -17.24 -0.25 5.56
CA ILE A 158 -16.79 0.40 4.33
C ILE A 158 -17.47 -0.24 3.11
N GLY A 159 -17.50 -1.57 3.02
CA GLY A 159 -18.14 -2.30 1.92
C GLY A 159 -19.65 -2.02 1.77
N GLU A 160 -20.31 -1.64 2.86
CA GLU A 160 -21.74 -1.32 2.87
C GLU A 160 -22.04 0.15 2.54
N HIS A 161 -21.15 1.08 2.86
CA HIS A 161 -21.45 2.51 2.85
C HIS A 161 -20.62 3.32 1.85
N VAL A 162 -19.40 2.85 1.51
CA VAL A 162 -18.53 3.57 0.57
C VAL A 162 -18.90 3.22 -0.86
N THR A 163 -19.17 4.25 -1.66
CA THR A 163 -19.55 4.13 -3.07
C THR A 163 -18.41 4.47 -4.04
N ALA A 164 -17.36 5.11 -3.56
CA ALA A 164 -16.14 5.35 -4.33
C ALA A 164 -15.49 4.00 -4.71
N PRO A 165 -14.80 3.89 -5.86
CA PRO A 165 -14.04 2.70 -6.24
C PRO A 165 -13.05 2.28 -5.15
N LEU A 166 -13.21 1.04 -4.60
CA LEU A 166 -12.38 0.54 -3.51
C LEU A 166 -11.14 -0.16 -4.05
N PHE A 167 -9.98 0.29 -3.59
CA PHE A 167 -8.67 -0.30 -3.85
C PHE A 167 -8.10 -0.83 -2.54
N GLY A 168 -7.33 -1.93 -2.56
CA GLY A 168 -6.82 -2.53 -1.32
C GLY A 168 -5.40 -3.06 -1.43
N ASP A 169 -4.61 -2.76 -0.38
CA ASP A 169 -3.33 -3.41 -0.11
C ASP A 169 -3.45 -4.31 1.12
N THR A 170 -3.04 -5.56 0.98
CA THR A 170 -3.26 -6.62 1.97
C THR A 170 -2.28 -6.62 3.14
N VAL A 171 -1.20 -5.88 3.05
CA VAL A 171 -0.20 -5.60 4.11
C VAL A 171 0.56 -6.84 4.61
N SER A 172 -0.14 -7.91 4.97
CA SER A 172 0.46 -9.15 5.45
C SER A 172 -0.55 -10.31 5.42
N THR A 173 -0.07 -11.54 5.47
CA THR A 173 -0.90 -12.75 5.43
C THR A 173 -2.02 -12.76 6.47
N VAL A 174 -1.72 -12.39 7.72
CA VAL A 174 -2.71 -12.36 8.81
C VAL A 174 -3.74 -11.25 8.59
N LYS A 175 -3.32 -10.09 8.08
CA LYS A 175 -4.19 -8.93 7.87
C LYS A 175 -5.01 -9.05 6.58
N ALA A 176 -4.51 -9.76 5.57
CA ALA A 176 -5.21 -9.97 4.29
C ALA A 176 -6.64 -10.49 4.48
N LEU A 177 -6.86 -11.38 5.45
CA LEU A 177 -8.19 -11.94 5.75
C LEU A 177 -9.22 -10.87 6.17
N ARG A 178 -8.81 -9.67 6.55
CA ARG A 178 -9.72 -8.57 6.87
C ARG A 178 -10.48 -8.05 5.64
N PHE A 179 -9.99 -8.35 4.43
CA PHE A 179 -10.68 -8.03 3.18
C PHE A 179 -11.80 -9.02 2.82
N GLU A 180 -11.87 -10.22 3.45
CA GLU A 180 -12.88 -11.23 3.10
C GLU A 180 -14.32 -10.69 3.07
N PRO A 181 -14.77 -9.84 4.02
CA PRO A 181 -16.14 -9.32 4.02
C PRO A 181 -16.47 -8.40 2.84
N ILE A 182 -15.46 -7.88 2.12
CA ILE A 182 -15.64 -6.84 1.09
C ILE A 182 -15.00 -7.19 -0.26
N LEU A 183 -14.53 -8.42 -0.45
CA LEU A 183 -13.88 -8.83 -1.71
C LEU A 183 -14.76 -8.54 -2.93
N ASP A 184 -16.07 -8.73 -2.82
CA ASP A 184 -17.05 -8.48 -3.89
C ASP A 184 -17.28 -6.98 -4.19
N LYS A 185 -16.74 -6.09 -3.36
CA LYS A 185 -16.79 -4.63 -3.53
C LYS A 185 -15.49 -4.07 -4.10
N MET A 186 -14.43 -4.87 -4.10
CA MET A 186 -13.11 -4.37 -4.49
C MET A 186 -12.99 -4.16 -6.00
N THR A 187 -12.65 -2.94 -6.39
CA THR A 187 -12.28 -2.60 -7.77
C THR A 187 -10.87 -3.09 -8.09
N VAL A 188 -9.95 -2.95 -7.13
CA VAL A 188 -8.55 -3.43 -7.23
C VAL A 188 -8.14 -4.05 -5.90
N LEU A 189 -7.52 -5.23 -5.95
CA LEU A 189 -6.83 -5.84 -4.81
C LEU A 189 -5.40 -6.24 -5.22
N LYS A 190 -4.41 -5.86 -4.40
CA LYS A 190 -3.01 -6.17 -4.66
C LYS A 190 -2.38 -6.99 -3.53
N PRO A 191 -2.56 -8.30 -3.51
CA PRO A 191 -1.80 -9.20 -2.63
C PRO A 191 -0.41 -9.53 -3.21
N ASN A 192 0.49 -10.05 -2.35
CA ASN A 192 1.62 -10.86 -2.80
C ASN A 192 1.19 -12.35 -2.91
N ASP A 193 2.14 -13.24 -3.25
CA ASP A 193 1.95 -14.69 -3.39
C ASP A 193 1.39 -15.32 -2.10
N LEU A 194 2.00 -15.03 -0.95
CA LEU A 194 1.59 -15.57 0.35
C LEU A 194 0.21 -15.06 0.79
N GLU A 195 -0.07 -13.78 0.55
CA GLU A 195 -1.35 -13.15 0.87
C GLU A 195 -2.47 -13.66 -0.06
N ALA A 196 -2.16 -13.86 -1.34
CA ALA A 196 -3.07 -14.51 -2.29
C ALA A 196 -3.38 -15.96 -1.87
N SER A 197 -2.35 -16.69 -1.42
CA SER A 197 -2.52 -18.06 -0.92
C SER A 197 -3.49 -18.12 0.25
N VAL A 198 -3.33 -17.23 1.24
CA VAL A 198 -4.21 -17.18 2.42
C VAL A 198 -5.65 -16.80 2.04
N LEU A 199 -5.85 -15.83 1.13
CA LEU A 199 -7.17 -15.38 0.70
C LEU A 199 -7.93 -16.42 -0.14
N THR A 200 -7.20 -17.30 -0.82
CA THR A 200 -7.80 -18.24 -1.77
C THR A 200 -7.80 -19.69 -1.31
N GLY A 201 -6.88 -20.03 -0.38
CA GLY A 201 -6.59 -21.41 0.00
C GLY A 201 -5.80 -22.18 -1.06
N ILE A 202 -5.20 -21.48 -2.03
CA ILE A 202 -4.37 -22.04 -3.11
C ILE A 202 -2.92 -21.64 -2.85
N ASP A 203 -2.02 -22.57 -2.66
CA ASP A 203 -0.60 -22.27 -2.50
C ASP A 203 -0.02 -21.74 -3.81
N VAL A 204 0.46 -20.48 -3.79
CA VAL A 204 1.01 -19.80 -4.97
C VAL A 204 2.52 -20.04 -5.02
N GLU A 205 2.95 -21.00 -5.84
CA GLU A 205 4.35 -21.39 -5.99
C GLU A 205 4.90 -21.09 -7.41
N ASP A 206 4.01 -21.04 -8.41
CA ASP A 206 4.35 -20.88 -9.81
C ASP A 206 3.30 -20.03 -10.59
N ALA A 207 3.50 -19.90 -11.89
CA ALA A 207 2.60 -19.10 -12.75
C ALA A 207 1.19 -19.71 -12.86
N ASP A 208 1.06 -21.03 -12.80
CA ASP A 208 -0.25 -21.70 -12.93
C ASP A 208 -1.06 -21.56 -11.65
N SER A 209 -0.46 -21.79 -10.49
CA SER A 209 -1.07 -21.57 -9.18
C SER A 209 -1.39 -20.09 -8.94
N ALA A 210 -0.53 -19.17 -9.40
CA ALA A 210 -0.82 -17.73 -9.36
C ALA A 210 -2.07 -17.38 -10.20
N ARG A 211 -2.21 -17.96 -11.41
CA ARG A 211 -3.41 -17.78 -12.24
C ARG A 211 -4.67 -18.37 -11.59
N ALA A 212 -4.53 -19.53 -10.93
CA ALA A 212 -5.62 -20.14 -10.20
C ALA A 212 -6.08 -19.27 -9.01
N ALA A 213 -5.13 -18.73 -8.24
CA ALA A 213 -5.41 -17.80 -7.14
C ALA A 213 -6.06 -16.50 -7.64
N ALA A 214 -5.54 -15.90 -8.72
CA ALA A 214 -6.15 -14.72 -9.34
C ALA A 214 -7.59 -15.00 -9.79
N LYS A 215 -7.84 -16.15 -10.44
CA LYS A 215 -9.19 -16.59 -10.84
C LYS A 215 -10.11 -16.73 -9.63
N ALA A 216 -9.64 -17.33 -8.55
CA ALA A 216 -10.43 -17.49 -7.33
C ALA A 216 -10.79 -16.12 -6.71
N LEU A 217 -9.90 -15.13 -6.71
CA LEU A 217 -10.22 -13.77 -6.26
C LEU A 217 -11.21 -13.06 -7.18
N LEU A 218 -11.08 -13.22 -8.51
CA LEU A 218 -12.09 -12.73 -9.45
C LEU A 218 -13.45 -13.39 -9.19
N ASP A 219 -13.49 -14.69 -8.90
CA ASP A 219 -14.75 -15.43 -8.61
C ASP A 219 -15.38 -15.02 -7.27
N LYS A 220 -14.58 -14.53 -6.31
CA LYS A 220 -15.04 -13.90 -5.08
C LYS A 220 -15.56 -12.46 -5.29
N GLY A 221 -15.50 -11.92 -6.53
CA GLY A 221 -16.08 -10.64 -6.91
C GLY A 221 -15.10 -9.49 -7.09
N VAL A 222 -13.80 -9.67 -6.79
CA VAL A 222 -12.79 -8.65 -7.07
C VAL A 222 -12.75 -8.37 -8.58
N ARG A 223 -12.78 -7.09 -8.98
CA ARG A 223 -12.79 -6.73 -10.41
C ARG A 223 -11.42 -6.85 -11.06
N ASN A 224 -10.36 -6.36 -10.39
CA ASN A 224 -8.99 -6.42 -10.89
C ASN A 224 -8.06 -6.90 -9.76
N VAL A 225 -7.21 -7.86 -10.06
CA VAL A 225 -6.27 -8.48 -9.11
C VAL A 225 -4.85 -8.29 -9.63
N PHE A 226 -3.95 -7.87 -8.76
CA PHE A 226 -2.52 -7.71 -9.05
C PHE A 226 -1.70 -8.50 -8.04
N ILE A 227 -1.25 -9.71 -8.40
CA ILE A 227 -0.46 -10.55 -7.50
C ILE A 227 1.03 -10.30 -7.72
N SER A 228 1.72 -9.74 -6.73
CA SER A 228 3.18 -9.58 -6.75
C SER A 228 3.84 -10.94 -6.51
N LEU A 229 4.73 -11.35 -7.43
CA LEU A 229 5.38 -12.68 -7.45
C LEU A 229 6.92 -12.59 -7.30
N GLY A 230 7.41 -11.53 -6.63
CA GLY A 230 8.83 -11.31 -6.43
C GLY A 230 9.63 -11.30 -7.75
N VAL A 231 10.58 -12.19 -7.87
CA VAL A 231 11.43 -12.31 -9.07
C VAL A 231 10.68 -12.78 -10.33
N GLN A 232 9.45 -13.26 -10.19
CA GLN A 232 8.58 -13.62 -11.32
C GLN A 232 7.72 -12.44 -11.81
N GLY A 233 7.84 -11.26 -11.20
CA GLY A 233 7.14 -10.05 -11.60
C GLY A 233 5.76 -9.90 -10.96
N ILE A 234 4.76 -9.55 -11.75
CA ILE A 234 3.39 -9.35 -11.30
C ILE A 234 2.39 -10.02 -12.25
N LEU A 235 1.46 -10.78 -11.69
CA LEU A 235 0.30 -11.27 -12.42
C LEU A 235 -0.84 -10.27 -12.28
N CYS A 236 -1.33 -9.78 -13.42
CA CYS A 236 -2.45 -8.87 -13.51
C CYS A 236 -3.65 -9.63 -14.06
N ALA A 237 -4.79 -9.58 -13.39
CA ALA A 237 -6.03 -10.23 -13.82
C ALA A 237 -7.20 -9.25 -13.73
N SER A 238 -8.11 -9.32 -14.69
CA SER A 238 -9.29 -8.44 -14.77
C SER A 238 -10.51 -9.21 -15.24
N ARG A 239 -11.62 -9.03 -14.54
CA ARG A 239 -12.93 -9.51 -14.98
C ARG A 239 -13.52 -8.56 -16.01
N ARG A 240 -13.83 -9.07 -17.20
CA ARG A 240 -14.46 -8.32 -18.29
C ARG A 240 -15.75 -9.00 -18.73
N ALA A 241 -16.58 -8.28 -19.50
CA ALA A 241 -17.86 -8.79 -19.97
C ALA A 241 -17.70 -9.98 -20.93
N ASP A 242 -16.60 -10.07 -21.66
CA ASP A 242 -16.25 -11.10 -22.64
C ASP A 242 -15.36 -12.22 -22.07
N GLY A 243 -15.08 -12.20 -20.77
CA GLY A 243 -14.29 -13.19 -20.05
C GLY A 243 -13.13 -12.57 -19.27
N ASP A 244 -12.50 -13.37 -18.41
CA ASP A 244 -11.37 -12.93 -17.60
C ASP A 244 -10.11 -12.78 -18.46
N VAL A 245 -9.37 -11.69 -18.29
CA VAL A 245 -8.09 -11.43 -18.94
C VAL A 245 -6.99 -11.53 -17.90
N MET A 246 -5.92 -12.25 -18.21
CA MET A 246 -4.76 -12.40 -17.33
C MET A 246 -3.47 -12.20 -18.12
N VAL A 247 -2.58 -11.38 -17.59
CA VAL A 247 -1.25 -11.12 -18.14
C VAL A 247 -0.21 -11.12 -17.03
N GLN A 248 0.90 -11.81 -17.23
CA GLN A 248 2.05 -11.72 -16.35
C GLN A 248 3.05 -10.73 -16.93
N VAL A 249 3.49 -9.80 -16.12
CA VAL A 249 4.48 -8.78 -16.47
C VAL A 249 5.76 -9.09 -15.71
N PRO A 250 6.89 -9.33 -16.40
CA PRO A 250 8.16 -9.60 -15.75
C PRO A 250 8.68 -8.37 -15.00
N PRO A 251 9.57 -8.55 -14.01
CA PRO A 251 10.20 -7.45 -13.29
C PRO A 251 11.22 -6.75 -14.21
N TYR A 252 11.57 -5.51 -13.88
CA TYR A 252 12.73 -4.84 -14.46
C TYR A 252 14.01 -5.30 -13.76
N LEU A 253 15.11 -5.40 -14.51
CA LEU A 253 16.43 -5.65 -13.92
C LEU A 253 16.79 -4.53 -12.94
N THR A 254 17.18 -4.90 -11.74
CA THR A 254 17.32 -3.97 -10.63
C THR A 254 18.38 -4.48 -9.64
N GLU A 255 19.26 -3.59 -9.17
CA GLU A 255 20.13 -3.87 -8.03
C GLU A 255 19.32 -3.62 -6.75
N ILE A 256 19.14 -4.67 -5.95
CA ILE A 256 18.30 -4.61 -4.76
C ILE A 256 19.11 -4.02 -3.60
N ALA A 257 18.77 -2.80 -3.19
CA ALA A 257 19.29 -2.17 -1.97
C ALA A 257 18.43 -2.53 -0.73
N THR A 258 17.10 -2.63 -0.91
CA THR A 258 16.15 -3.07 0.13
C THR A 258 14.89 -3.63 -0.51
N ALA A 259 14.20 -4.54 0.16
CA ALA A 259 12.88 -5.01 -0.27
C ALA A 259 11.71 -4.15 0.29
N ASN A 260 12.01 -3.24 1.22
CA ASN A 260 10.98 -2.43 1.88
C ASN A 260 10.37 -1.39 0.93
N GLY A 261 9.04 -1.22 1.00
CA GLY A 261 8.31 -0.20 0.25
C GLY A 261 8.03 -0.53 -1.22
N ALA A 262 8.55 -1.65 -1.77
CA ALA A 262 8.29 -2.04 -3.16
C ALA A 262 6.79 -2.35 -3.39
N GLY A 263 6.14 -3.01 -2.43
CA GLY A 263 4.70 -3.28 -2.43
C GLY A 263 3.87 -2.00 -2.45
N ASP A 264 4.18 -1.07 -1.54
CA ASP A 264 3.49 0.21 -1.38
C ASP A 264 3.64 1.08 -2.63
N SER A 265 4.86 1.10 -3.19
CA SER A 265 5.17 1.83 -4.43
C SER A 265 4.43 1.26 -5.64
N GLY A 266 4.35 -0.06 -5.75
CA GLY A 266 3.56 -0.75 -6.77
C GLY A 266 2.07 -0.45 -6.66
N MET A 267 1.52 -0.47 -5.44
CA MET A 267 0.11 -0.14 -5.19
C MET A 267 -0.21 1.32 -5.51
N ALA A 268 0.67 2.25 -5.11
CA ALA A 268 0.54 3.66 -5.46
C ALA A 268 0.56 3.88 -6.99
N ALA A 269 1.44 3.18 -7.69
CA ALA A 269 1.56 3.27 -9.15
C ALA A 269 0.34 2.68 -9.88
N ILE A 270 -0.22 1.56 -9.39
CA ILE A 270 -1.50 1.03 -9.88
C ILE A 270 -2.61 2.07 -9.68
N THR A 271 -2.69 2.64 -8.47
CA THR A 271 -3.71 3.64 -8.14
C THR A 271 -3.57 4.89 -9.01
N TRP A 272 -2.35 5.39 -9.20
CA TRP A 272 -2.07 6.49 -10.13
C TRP A 272 -2.47 6.15 -11.56
N SER A 273 -2.18 4.93 -12.03
CA SER A 273 -2.54 4.46 -13.38
C SER A 273 -4.04 4.55 -13.64
N TYR A 274 -4.85 4.10 -12.69
CA TYR A 274 -6.32 4.20 -12.79
C TYR A 274 -6.84 5.62 -12.60
N PHE A 275 -6.20 6.43 -11.75
CA PHE A 275 -6.55 7.82 -11.53
C PHE A 275 -6.32 8.67 -12.79
N ASP A 276 -5.18 8.45 -13.47
CA ASP A 276 -4.80 9.14 -14.71
C ASP A 276 -5.65 8.66 -15.90
N ASN A 277 -5.84 7.34 -16.03
CA ASN A 277 -6.63 6.73 -17.10
C ASN A 277 -7.27 5.42 -16.63
N PRO A 278 -8.57 5.42 -16.26
CA PRO A 278 -9.29 4.23 -15.82
C PRO A 278 -9.37 3.10 -16.86
N GLU A 279 -9.26 3.42 -18.14
CA GLU A 279 -9.33 2.49 -19.27
C GLU A 279 -7.95 2.01 -19.75
N ARG A 280 -6.89 2.30 -18.97
CA ARG A 280 -5.53 1.90 -19.33
C ARG A 280 -5.43 0.38 -19.46
N ASP A 281 -4.64 -0.05 -20.43
CA ASP A 281 -4.39 -1.48 -20.64
C ASP A 281 -3.80 -2.16 -19.40
N LEU A 282 -4.29 -3.37 -19.11
CA LEU A 282 -3.92 -4.12 -17.91
C LEU A 282 -2.42 -4.42 -17.85
N ALA A 283 -1.79 -4.78 -18.98
CA ALA A 283 -0.36 -5.04 -19.05
C ALA A 283 0.45 -3.75 -18.89
N GLU A 284 -0.04 -2.61 -19.39
CA GLU A 284 0.60 -1.31 -19.17
C GLU A 284 0.55 -0.91 -17.70
N THR A 285 -0.58 -1.09 -17.03
CA THR A 285 -0.70 -0.87 -15.56
C THR A 285 0.28 -1.77 -14.80
N GLY A 286 0.42 -3.03 -15.19
CA GLY A 286 1.40 -3.95 -14.61
C GLY A 286 2.85 -3.48 -14.82
N ARG A 287 3.20 -2.99 -16.02
CA ARG A 287 4.54 -2.43 -16.29
C ARG A 287 4.84 -1.18 -15.45
N ILE A 288 3.85 -0.30 -15.29
CA ILE A 288 3.94 0.88 -14.42
C ILE A 288 4.20 0.46 -12.97
N ALA A 289 3.44 -0.51 -12.46
CA ALA A 289 3.61 -1.04 -11.11
C ALA A 289 5.01 -1.64 -10.91
N GLN A 290 5.49 -2.45 -11.87
CA GLN A 290 6.82 -3.06 -11.82
C GLN A 290 7.93 -2.01 -11.87
N ALA A 291 7.80 -0.95 -12.69
CA ALA A 291 8.76 0.13 -12.73
C ALA A 291 8.85 0.86 -11.38
N ALA A 292 7.71 1.17 -10.76
CA ALA A 292 7.67 1.81 -9.45
C ALA A 292 8.28 0.93 -8.35
N SER A 293 7.93 -0.37 -8.33
CA SER A 293 8.50 -1.35 -7.40
C SER A 293 10.02 -1.48 -7.58
N SER A 294 10.51 -1.50 -8.83
CA SER A 294 11.95 -1.54 -9.12
C SER A 294 12.69 -0.30 -8.62
N ILE A 295 12.12 0.90 -8.80
CA ILE A 295 12.68 2.15 -8.27
C ILE A 295 12.76 2.10 -6.72
N ALA A 296 11.76 1.49 -6.08
CA ALA A 296 11.77 1.31 -4.63
C ALA A 296 12.86 0.35 -4.16
N LEU A 297 13.05 -0.76 -4.86
CA LEU A 297 14.10 -1.75 -4.57
C LEU A 297 15.53 -1.15 -4.65
N GLU A 298 15.77 -0.17 -5.52
CA GLU A 298 17.04 0.53 -5.67
C GLU A 298 17.30 1.59 -4.57
N CYS A 299 16.31 1.86 -3.73
CA CYS A 299 16.35 2.93 -2.73
C CYS A 299 16.44 2.36 -1.32
N THR A 300 17.27 2.94 -0.46
CA THR A 300 17.36 2.56 0.97
C THR A 300 16.26 3.16 1.84
N LYS A 301 15.47 4.10 1.30
CA LYS A 301 14.31 4.70 1.99
C LYS A 301 13.06 3.82 1.79
N ALA A 302 12.21 3.72 2.79
CA ALA A 302 10.92 3.01 2.70
C ALA A 302 9.99 3.65 1.64
N VAL A 303 10.05 4.98 1.47
CA VAL A 303 9.34 5.69 0.41
C VAL A 303 10.38 6.40 -0.48
N PRO A 304 10.61 5.89 -1.71
CA PRO A 304 11.49 6.52 -2.67
C PRO A 304 10.86 7.77 -3.30
N ASP A 305 11.69 8.63 -3.89
CA ASP A 305 11.20 9.76 -4.68
C ASP A 305 10.70 9.27 -6.05
N ILE A 306 9.50 8.71 -6.11
CA ILE A 306 8.88 8.23 -7.34
C ILE A 306 8.22 9.40 -8.06
N THR A 307 8.58 9.60 -9.33
CA THR A 307 7.89 10.55 -10.23
C THR A 307 7.43 9.85 -11.49
N VAL A 308 6.50 10.45 -12.21
CA VAL A 308 6.03 9.93 -13.50
C VAL A 308 7.18 9.83 -14.51
N GLU A 309 8.11 10.81 -14.50
CA GLU A 309 9.30 10.80 -15.36
C GLU A 309 10.22 9.61 -15.04
N ARG A 310 10.45 9.32 -13.75
CA ARG A 310 11.28 8.17 -13.35
C ARG A 310 10.66 6.85 -13.73
N ILE A 311 9.33 6.68 -13.56
CA ILE A 311 8.60 5.50 -14.02
C ILE A 311 8.74 5.33 -15.53
N ARG A 312 8.49 6.41 -16.30
CA ARG A 312 8.64 6.37 -17.77
C ARG A 312 10.07 6.08 -18.22
N GLY A 313 11.06 6.66 -17.54
CA GLY A 313 12.47 6.38 -17.78
C GLY A 313 12.79 4.90 -17.56
N LYS A 314 12.38 4.33 -16.40
CA LYS A 314 12.58 2.90 -16.09
C LYS A 314 11.90 1.99 -17.12
N MET A 315 10.71 2.35 -17.60
CA MET A 315 10.00 1.60 -18.65
C MET A 315 10.68 1.70 -20.02
N ALA A 316 11.32 2.83 -20.32
CA ALA A 316 12.01 3.06 -21.60
C ALA A 316 13.38 2.35 -21.67
N ASP A 317 14.10 2.32 -20.55
CA ASP A 317 15.41 1.65 -20.43
C ASP A 317 15.30 0.12 -20.36
N ALA A 318 14.10 -0.42 -20.60
CA ALA A 318 13.66 -1.75 -20.29
C ALA A 318 14.56 -2.86 -20.85
N THR A 319 15.52 -3.28 -20.06
CA THR A 319 15.96 -4.67 -20.06
C THR A 319 15.06 -5.40 -19.06
N LEU A 320 14.00 -6.05 -19.57
CA LEU A 320 13.20 -6.95 -18.74
C LEU A 320 14.08 -8.12 -18.31
N ALA A 321 13.94 -8.56 -17.06
CA ALA A 321 14.50 -9.84 -16.64
C ALA A 321 13.74 -10.94 -17.39
N VAL A 322 14.43 -11.63 -18.31
CA VAL A 322 13.89 -12.76 -19.09
C VAL A 322 14.02 -14.03 -18.28
#